data_a221e7b6f2103343a03fc0ef9bbc1e0f
#
_entry.id   a221e7b6f2103343a03fc0ef9bbc1e0f
#
_cell.length_a   1.000
_cell.length_b   1.000
_cell.length_c   1.000
_cell.angle_alpha   90.00
_cell.angle_beta   90.00
_cell.angle_gamma   90.00
#
_symmetry.space_group_name_H-M   'P 1'
#
loop_
_entity.id
_entity.type
_entity.pdbx_description
1 polymer ?
#
loop_
_entity_poly.entity_id
_entity_poly.type
_entity_poly.pdbx_seq_one_letter_code
_entity_poly.pdbx_strand_id
1 'polypeptide(L)'
;EMCIRDRFKACTNGASELMTNISMSLVSALYNIQLLKLFGADGVAAYGVLMYVGFVFAAVFIGYAQGCAPIVSYHFGADNKDELKNLLRRSLTIISVAGVAMLVSSELLAGPLAKIFVGYDAGLLALTIHGMKLYSISFILSGFNIFGSAFFTALNNGAVSAAISFLRTLLFQIVSILTLPLLIGVDGIWLAVVAAEAMALVCTAGFIVQGRRKYGYM
;
A
#
# COMPACT_ATOMS: atom_id res chain seq x y z
N GLU A 1 -28.64 9.11 -20.61
CA GLU A 1 -28.91 9.27 -19.16
C GLU A 1 -28.36 8.05 -18.41
N MET A 2 -27.46 8.28 -17.45
CA MET A 2 -26.92 7.21 -16.61
C MET A 2 -28.04 6.68 -15.69
N CYS A 3 -28.33 5.40 -15.78
CA CYS A 3 -29.34 4.75 -14.94
C CYS A 3 -28.95 4.86 -13.45
N ILE A 4 -29.93 4.92 -12.53
CA ILE A 4 -29.68 4.96 -11.07
C ILE A 4 -28.77 3.82 -10.63
N ARG A 5 -28.93 2.64 -11.22
CA ARG A 5 -28.07 1.46 -10.98
C ARG A 5 -26.62 1.70 -11.37
N ASP A 6 -26.36 2.45 -12.43
CA ASP A 6 -24.97 2.72 -12.89
C ASP A 6 -24.31 3.78 -12.01
N ARG A 7 -25.07 4.75 -11.49
CA ARG A 7 -24.59 5.70 -10.47
C ARG A 7 -24.19 4.97 -9.18
N PHE A 8 -25.00 4.01 -8.73
CA PHE A 8 -24.69 3.23 -7.54
C PHE A 8 -23.44 2.36 -7.74
N LYS A 9 -23.27 1.75 -8.92
CA LYS A 9 -22.04 1.01 -9.27
C LYS A 9 -20.81 1.91 -9.32
N ALA A 10 -20.94 3.12 -9.85
CA ALA A 10 -19.84 4.08 -9.85
C ALA A 10 -19.43 4.47 -8.41
N CYS A 11 -20.40 4.70 -7.52
CA CYS A 11 -20.14 4.98 -6.11
C CYS A 11 -19.45 3.79 -5.40
N THR A 12 -19.89 2.56 -5.65
CA THR A 12 -19.26 1.37 -5.05
C THR A 12 -17.85 1.13 -5.59
N ASN A 13 -17.60 1.44 -6.87
CA ASN A 13 -16.25 1.37 -7.44
C ASN A 13 -15.30 2.42 -6.84
N GLY A 14 -15.81 3.61 -6.49
CA GLY A 14 -15.04 4.64 -5.80
C GLY A 14 -14.87 4.40 -4.30
N ALA A 15 -15.58 3.43 -3.72
CA ALA A 15 -15.53 3.18 -2.27
C ALA A 15 -14.15 2.74 -1.79
N SER A 16 -13.33 2.10 -2.64
CA SER A 16 -11.95 1.72 -2.30
C SER A 16 -11.06 2.94 -2.00
N GLU A 17 -11.19 4.01 -2.80
CA GLU A 17 -10.45 5.26 -2.58
C GLU A 17 -10.92 5.97 -1.31
N LEU A 18 -12.24 6.02 -1.08
CA LEU A 18 -12.81 6.58 0.13
C LEU A 18 -12.31 5.83 1.38
N MET A 19 -12.33 4.49 1.36
CA MET A 19 -11.83 3.66 2.44
C MET A 19 -10.35 3.90 2.69
N THR A 20 -9.54 4.01 1.65
CA THR A 20 -8.11 4.30 1.77
C THR A 20 -7.87 5.64 2.47
N ASN A 21 -8.53 6.71 2.04
CA ASN A 21 -8.32 8.05 2.58
C ASN A 21 -8.77 8.18 4.06
N ILE A 22 -9.93 7.63 4.42
CA ILE A 22 -10.40 7.60 5.81
C ILE A 22 -9.45 6.77 6.68
N SER A 23 -9.05 5.60 6.20
CA SER A 23 -8.15 4.69 6.90
C SER A 23 -6.80 5.32 7.18
N MET A 24 -6.21 6.03 6.21
CA MET A 24 -4.93 6.72 6.37
C MET A 24 -4.96 7.71 7.53
N SER A 25 -6.03 8.49 7.67
CA SER A 25 -6.17 9.47 8.75
C SER A 25 -6.26 8.78 10.13
N LEU A 26 -7.10 7.73 10.24
CA LEU A 26 -7.27 6.99 11.48
C LEU A 26 -6.00 6.25 11.90
N VAL A 27 -5.36 5.58 10.95
CA VAL A 27 -4.12 4.83 11.19
C VAL A 27 -2.97 5.76 11.54
N SER A 28 -2.85 6.92 10.87
CA SER A 28 -1.84 7.93 11.20
C SER A 28 -2.01 8.45 12.64
N ALA A 29 -3.24 8.71 13.08
CA ALA A 29 -3.52 9.11 14.45
C ALA A 29 -3.10 8.01 15.44
N LEU A 30 -3.42 6.75 15.15
CA LEU A 30 -3.04 5.61 15.99
C LEU A 30 -1.51 5.44 16.08
N TYR A 31 -0.82 5.57 14.93
CA TYR A 31 0.65 5.55 14.88
C TYR A 31 1.25 6.63 15.77
N ASN A 32 0.77 7.86 15.66
CA ASN A 32 1.27 8.97 16.45
C ASN A 32 1.08 8.72 17.96
N ILE A 33 -0.07 8.17 18.37
CA ILE A 33 -0.31 7.81 19.79
C ILE A 33 0.66 6.74 20.27
N GLN A 34 0.90 5.69 19.46
CA GLN A 34 1.81 4.61 19.85
C GLN A 34 3.28 5.07 19.85
N LEU A 35 3.70 5.85 18.85
CA LEU A 35 5.05 6.40 18.79
C LEU A 35 5.34 7.37 19.90
N LEU A 36 4.36 8.20 20.29
CA LEU A 36 4.49 9.10 21.42
C LEU A 36 4.71 8.33 22.74
N LYS A 37 4.06 7.18 22.89
CA LYS A 37 4.24 6.30 24.07
C LYS A 37 5.60 5.60 24.08
N LEU A 38 6.12 5.18 22.92
CA LEU A 38 7.33 4.36 22.81
C LEU A 38 8.61 5.20 22.75
N PHE A 39 8.59 6.31 22.03
CA PHE A 39 9.76 7.14 21.72
C PHE A 39 9.59 8.63 22.04
N GLY A 40 8.43 9.03 22.57
CA GLY A 40 8.15 10.46 22.80
C GLY A 40 8.00 11.24 21.47
N ALA A 41 8.35 12.53 21.53
CA ALA A 41 8.24 13.43 20.38
C ALA A 41 9.14 13.01 19.20
N ASP A 42 10.30 12.41 19.49
CA ASP A 42 11.26 11.98 18.48
C ASP A 42 10.70 10.86 17.58
N GLY A 43 9.93 9.93 18.16
CA GLY A 43 9.26 8.90 17.40
C GLY A 43 8.24 9.46 16.40
N VAL A 44 7.47 10.47 16.83
CA VAL A 44 6.50 11.15 15.97
C VAL A 44 7.20 11.92 14.84
N ALA A 45 8.30 12.61 15.17
CA ALA A 45 9.11 13.33 14.18
C ALA A 45 9.74 12.38 13.15
N ALA A 46 10.34 11.28 13.61
CA ALA A 46 10.91 10.24 12.73
C ALA A 46 9.84 9.67 11.79
N TYR A 47 8.66 9.34 12.32
CA TYR A 47 7.55 8.82 11.51
C TYR A 47 7.06 9.84 10.47
N GLY A 48 7.04 11.12 10.80
CA GLY A 48 6.73 12.18 9.84
C GLY A 48 7.65 12.12 8.61
N VAL A 49 8.97 11.97 8.83
CA VAL A 49 9.94 11.81 7.72
C VAL A 49 9.65 10.55 6.91
N LEU A 50 9.41 9.41 7.57
CA LEU A 50 9.08 8.16 6.90
C LEU A 50 7.82 8.27 6.04
N MET A 51 6.81 8.97 6.53
CA MET A 51 5.56 9.19 5.79
C MET A 51 5.79 10.03 4.53
N TYR A 52 6.55 11.11 4.59
CA TYR A 52 6.87 11.92 3.41
C TYR A 52 7.64 11.13 2.36
N VAL A 53 8.68 10.42 2.78
CA VAL A 53 9.48 9.58 1.87
C VAL A 53 8.62 8.44 1.32
N GLY A 54 7.87 7.75 2.18
CA GLY A 54 6.97 6.67 1.78
C GLY A 54 5.93 7.10 0.77
N PHE A 55 5.40 8.33 0.89
CA PHE A 55 4.44 8.89 -0.06
C PHE A 55 5.03 9.04 -1.47
N VAL A 56 6.28 9.52 -1.56
CA VAL A 56 6.98 9.65 -2.85
C VAL A 56 7.16 8.29 -3.52
N PHE A 57 7.58 7.27 -2.76
CA PHE A 57 7.73 5.92 -3.29
C PHE A 57 6.39 5.28 -3.66
N ALA A 58 5.36 5.44 -2.83
CA ALA A 58 4.03 4.91 -3.11
C ALA A 58 3.40 5.55 -4.37
N ALA A 59 3.70 6.83 -4.65
CA ALA A 59 3.19 7.54 -5.83
C ALA A 59 3.58 6.84 -7.15
N VAL A 60 4.73 6.17 -7.21
CA VAL A 60 5.15 5.39 -8.38
C VAL A 60 4.19 4.23 -8.64
N PHE A 61 3.83 3.47 -7.60
CA PHE A 61 2.88 2.36 -7.72
C PHE A 61 1.46 2.84 -8.02
N ILE A 62 1.04 3.93 -7.40
CA ILE A 62 -0.27 4.54 -7.64
C ILE A 62 -0.36 5.03 -9.09
N GLY A 63 0.67 5.74 -9.56
CA GLY A 63 0.72 6.22 -10.95
C GLY A 63 0.68 5.09 -11.96
N TYR A 64 1.45 4.01 -11.73
CA TYR A 64 1.41 2.82 -12.55
C TYR A 64 0.02 2.17 -12.56
N ALA A 65 -0.58 1.97 -11.38
CA ALA A 65 -1.88 1.33 -11.24
C ALA A 65 -2.99 2.14 -11.95
N GLN A 66 -2.99 3.46 -11.80
CA GLN A 66 -3.94 4.35 -12.47
C GLN A 66 -3.73 4.40 -13.98
N GLY A 67 -2.48 4.37 -14.45
CA GLY A 67 -2.17 4.31 -15.87
C GLY A 67 -2.60 3.00 -16.52
N CYS A 68 -2.52 1.88 -15.81
CA CYS A 68 -2.96 0.57 -16.30
C CYS A 68 -4.49 0.39 -16.27
N ALA A 69 -5.20 1.04 -15.34
CA ALA A 69 -6.62 0.81 -15.13
C ALA A 69 -7.49 1.01 -16.39
N PRO A 70 -7.33 2.08 -17.21
CA PRO A 70 -8.07 2.24 -18.45
C PRO A 70 -7.82 1.11 -19.45
N ILE A 71 -6.58 0.62 -19.55
CA ILE A 71 -6.20 -0.46 -20.48
C ILE A 71 -6.86 -1.77 -20.06
N VAL A 72 -6.83 -2.08 -18.77
CA VAL A 72 -7.52 -3.25 -18.19
C VAL A 72 -9.02 -3.17 -18.45
N SER A 73 -9.64 -2.00 -18.18
CA SER A 73 -11.08 -1.79 -18.40
C SER A 73 -11.47 -1.95 -19.86
N TYR A 74 -10.65 -1.45 -20.79
CA TYR A 74 -10.88 -1.57 -22.24
C TYR A 74 -10.90 -3.05 -22.67
N HIS A 75 -9.84 -3.81 -22.33
CA HIS A 75 -9.76 -5.22 -22.71
C HIS A 75 -10.79 -6.10 -22.00
N PHE A 76 -11.17 -5.75 -20.78
CA PHE A 76 -12.27 -6.39 -20.09
C PHE A 76 -13.61 -6.15 -20.79
N GLY A 77 -13.89 -4.91 -21.20
CA GLY A 77 -15.10 -4.58 -21.96
C GLY A 77 -15.16 -5.23 -23.34
N ALA A 78 -14.00 -5.47 -23.96
CA ALA A 78 -13.87 -6.16 -25.25
C ALA A 78 -13.82 -7.71 -25.15
N ASP A 79 -13.99 -8.27 -23.95
CA ASP A 79 -13.84 -9.72 -23.63
C ASP A 79 -12.51 -10.35 -24.12
N ASN A 80 -11.44 -9.52 -24.18
CA ASN A 80 -10.12 -9.94 -24.63
C ASN A 80 -9.31 -10.54 -23.45
N LYS A 81 -9.55 -11.80 -23.17
CA LYS A 81 -8.97 -12.53 -22.03
C LYS A 81 -7.46 -12.72 -22.16
N ASP A 82 -6.95 -12.90 -23.38
CA ASP A 82 -5.52 -13.11 -23.62
C ASP A 82 -4.72 -11.86 -23.25
N GLU A 83 -5.22 -10.67 -23.64
CA GLU A 83 -4.57 -9.43 -23.23
C GLU A 83 -4.74 -9.11 -21.74
N LEU A 84 -5.86 -9.46 -21.12
CA LEU A 84 -6.00 -9.32 -19.66
C LEU A 84 -4.96 -10.18 -18.93
N LYS A 85 -4.71 -11.40 -19.39
CA LYS A 85 -3.67 -12.29 -18.85
C LYS A 85 -2.27 -11.69 -19.05
N ASN A 86 -1.98 -11.20 -20.25
CA ASN A 86 -0.70 -10.56 -20.57
C ASN A 86 -0.47 -9.31 -19.68
N LEU A 87 -1.49 -8.46 -19.55
CA LEU A 87 -1.43 -7.25 -18.73
C LEU A 87 -1.18 -7.60 -17.26
N LEU A 88 -1.90 -8.56 -16.70
CA LEU A 88 -1.69 -9.00 -15.32
C LEU A 88 -0.25 -9.50 -15.13
N ARG A 89 0.24 -10.41 -16.00
CA ARG A 89 1.59 -10.98 -15.90
C ARG A 89 2.67 -9.89 -16.00
N ARG A 90 2.56 -9.01 -16.99
CA ARG A 90 3.52 -7.90 -17.19
C ARG A 90 3.50 -6.94 -16.02
N SER A 91 2.31 -6.59 -15.52
CA SER A 91 2.16 -5.70 -14.36
C SER A 91 2.80 -6.29 -13.09
N LEU A 92 2.57 -7.57 -12.82
CA LEU A 92 3.20 -8.24 -11.68
C LEU A 92 4.73 -8.23 -11.79
N THR A 93 5.28 -8.44 -13.00
CA THR A 93 6.73 -8.35 -13.23
C THR A 93 7.27 -6.94 -13.01
N ILE A 94 6.60 -5.93 -13.58
CA ILE A 94 7.01 -4.52 -13.44
C ILE A 94 6.96 -4.10 -11.96
N ILE A 95 5.90 -4.46 -11.25
CA ILE A 95 5.74 -4.15 -9.82
C ILE A 95 6.81 -4.85 -8.98
N SER A 96 7.15 -6.10 -9.30
CA SER A 96 8.23 -6.81 -8.60
C SER A 96 9.57 -6.11 -8.78
N VAL A 97 9.92 -5.73 -10.00
CA VAL A 97 11.17 -5.01 -10.30
C VAL A 97 11.17 -3.63 -9.63
N ALA A 98 10.05 -2.90 -9.74
CA ALA A 98 9.90 -1.59 -9.11
C ALA A 98 9.98 -1.70 -7.57
N GLY A 99 9.35 -2.70 -6.96
CA GLY A 99 9.39 -2.93 -5.51
C GLY A 99 10.81 -3.17 -4.99
N VAL A 100 11.58 -4.01 -5.69
CA VAL A 100 12.99 -4.25 -5.36
C VAL A 100 13.82 -2.97 -5.55
N ALA A 101 13.61 -2.25 -6.66
CA ALA A 101 14.30 -0.99 -6.91
C ALA A 101 13.99 0.06 -5.84
N MET A 102 12.73 0.16 -5.40
CA MET A 102 12.30 1.07 -4.32
C MET A 102 12.93 0.69 -2.97
N LEU A 103 12.97 -0.61 -2.63
CA LEU A 103 13.65 -1.06 -1.42
C LEU A 103 15.13 -0.66 -1.46
N VAL A 104 15.85 -1.02 -2.52
CA VAL A 104 17.29 -0.73 -2.65
C VAL A 104 17.54 0.78 -2.61
N SER A 105 16.73 1.57 -3.33
CA SER A 105 16.84 3.02 -3.32
C SER A 105 16.58 3.62 -1.94
N SER A 106 15.58 3.12 -1.22
CA SER A 106 15.27 3.58 0.14
C SER A 106 16.39 3.24 1.13
N GLU A 107 16.97 2.04 1.06
CA GLU A 107 18.11 1.63 1.89
C GLU A 107 19.35 2.50 1.65
N LEU A 108 19.69 2.76 0.38
CA LEU A 108 20.84 3.58 0.02
C LEU A 108 20.64 5.05 0.38
N LEU A 109 19.43 5.55 0.23
CA LEU A 109 19.09 6.95 0.45
C LEU A 109 18.62 7.26 1.88
N ALA A 110 18.45 6.25 2.75
CA ALA A 110 17.95 6.44 4.11
C ALA A 110 18.78 7.47 4.90
N GLY A 111 20.11 7.36 4.86
CA GLY A 111 20.99 8.33 5.52
C GLY A 111 20.88 9.75 4.95
N PRO A 112 21.13 9.95 3.65
CA PRO A 112 20.99 11.26 3.01
C PRO A 112 19.61 11.89 3.20
N LEU A 113 18.54 11.14 3.01
CA LEU A 113 17.17 11.65 3.17
C LEU A 113 16.87 12.04 4.63
N ALA A 114 17.18 11.16 5.58
CA ALA A 114 16.97 11.48 7.00
C ALA A 114 17.78 12.72 7.41
N LYS A 115 19.01 12.88 6.91
CA LYS A 115 19.86 14.03 7.22
C LYS A 115 19.28 15.37 6.73
N ILE A 116 18.55 15.37 5.62
CA ILE A 116 17.88 16.57 5.11
C ILE A 116 16.82 17.08 6.09
N PHE A 117 16.07 16.17 6.72
CA PHE A 117 14.94 16.52 7.58
C PHE A 117 15.34 16.70 9.06
N VAL A 118 16.22 15.82 9.56
CA VAL A 118 16.52 15.72 11.00
C VAL A 118 18.03 15.69 11.31
N GLY A 119 18.85 16.23 10.41
CA GLY A 119 20.31 16.26 10.54
C GLY A 119 20.84 17.13 11.69
N TYR A 120 19.99 17.87 12.36
CA TYR A 120 20.33 18.73 13.49
C TYR A 120 20.41 17.97 14.83
N ASP A 121 19.86 16.76 14.93
CA ASP A 121 19.90 15.92 16.12
C ASP A 121 20.38 14.52 15.76
N ALA A 122 21.48 14.07 16.39
CA ALA A 122 22.13 12.80 16.09
C ALA A 122 21.26 11.59 16.56
N GLY A 123 20.54 11.72 17.67
CA GLY A 123 19.67 10.69 18.20
C GLY A 123 18.46 10.46 17.30
N LEU A 124 17.76 11.55 16.97
CA LEU A 124 16.62 11.53 16.06
C LEU A 124 17.02 11.05 14.66
N LEU A 125 18.20 11.44 14.16
CA LEU A 125 18.74 10.98 12.88
C LEU A 125 18.94 9.46 12.88
N ALA A 126 19.56 8.91 13.92
CA ALA A 126 19.77 7.47 14.05
C ALA A 126 18.46 6.70 14.11
N LEU A 127 17.48 7.18 14.91
CA LEU A 127 16.15 6.61 15.02
C LEU A 127 15.42 6.62 13.66
N THR A 128 15.48 7.75 12.94
CA THR A 128 14.84 7.91 11.64
C THR A 128 15.44 6.96 10.60
N ILE A 129 16.77 6.84 10.54
CA ILE A 129 17.45 5.91 9.61
C ILE A 129 17.06 4.46 9.93
N HIS A 130 17.06 4.08 11.21
CA HIS A 130 16.67 2.74 11.64
C HIS A 130 15.22 2.42 11.27
N GLY A 131 14.29 3.30 11.62
CA GLY A 131 12.88 3.15 11.25
C GLY A 131 12.66 3.08 9.75
N MET A 132 13.37 3.91 8.97
CA MET A 132 13.26 3.93 7.51
C MET A 132 13.71 2.62 6.87
N LYS A 133 14.80 2.02 7.36
CA LYS A 133 15.27 0.71 6.88
C LYS A 133 14.25 -0.40 7.11
N LEU A 134 13.67 -0.46 8.31
CA LEU A 134 12.64 -1.45 8.61
C LEU A 134 11.34 -1.21 7.80
N TYR A 135 10.94 0.06 7.68
CA TYR A 135 9.76 0.44 6.93
C TYR A 135 9.89 0.14 5.43
N SER A 136 11.08 0.33 4.84
CA SER A 136 11.32 0.19 3.40
C SER A 136 11.02 -1.21 2.86
N ILE A 137 11.08 -2.24 3.70
CA ILE A 137 10.72 -3.62 3.34
C ILE A 137 9.26 -3.68 2.82
N SER A 138 8.39 -2.80 3.32
CA SER A 138 7.00 -2.73 2.89
C SER A 138 6.83 -2.39 1.40
N PHE A 139 7.79 -1.71 0.77
CA PHE A 139 7.71 -1.31 -0.63
C PHE A 139 7.66 -2.49 -1.60
N ILE A 140 8.29 -3.63 -1.25
CA ILE A 140 8.19 -4.85 -2.07
C ILE A 140 6.74 -5.34 -2.14
N LEU A 141 6.00 -5.20 -1.04
CA LEU A 141 4.67 -5.78 -0.87
C LEU A 141 3.55 -4.83 -1.30
N SER A 142 3.72 -3.54 -1.00
CA SER A 142 2.68 -2.52 -1.19
C SER A 142 2.26 -2.34 -2.64
N GLY A 143 3.21 -2.45 -3.58
CA GLY A 143 2.93 -2.34 -5.01
C GLY A 143 1.91 -3.37 -5.51
N PHE A 144 2.01 -4.61 -5.05
CA PHE A 144 1.07 -5.67 -5.41
C PHE A 144 -0.34 -5.40 -4.88
N ASN A 145 -0.44 -4.88 -3.67
CA ASN A 145 -1.73 -4.58 -3.04
C ASN A 145 -2.40 -3.37 -3.70
N ILE A 146 -1.63 -2.30 -4.00
CA ILE A 146 -2.11 -1.11 -4.71
C ILE A 146 -2.63 -1.51 -6.09
N PHE A 147 -1.83 -2.25 -6.86
CA PHE A 147 -2.22 -2.72 -8.17
C PHE A 147 -3.41 -3.68 -8.11
N GLY A 148 -3.42 -4.63 -7.17
CA GLY A 148 -4.52 -5.59 -7.01
C GLY A 148 -5.87 -4.91 -6.78
N SER A 149 -5.91 -3.89 -5.90
CA SER A 149 -7.12 -3.08 -5.68
C SER A 149 -7.55 -2.36 -6.96
N ALA A 150 -6.63 -1.66 -7.64
CA ALA A 150 -6.90 -0.94 -8.88
C ALA A 150 -7.33 -1.88 -10.02
N PHE A 151 -6.74 -3.06 -10.11
CA PHE A 151 -7.08 -4.09 -11.10
C PHE A 151 -8.53 -4.55 -10.93
N PHE A 152 -8.98 -4.84 -9.71
CA PHE A 152 -10.38 -5.19 -9.47
C PHE A 152 -11.34 -4.02 -9.70
N THR A 153 -10.94 -2.79 -9.41
CA THR A 153 -11.71 -1.59 -9.79
C THR A 153 -11.89 -1.53 -11.31
N ALA A 154 -10.82 -1.75 -12.06
CA ALA A 154 -10.83 -1.75 -13.53
C ALA A 154 -11.67 -2.90 -14.13
N LEU A 155 -11.78 -4.03 -13.43
CA LEU A 155 -12.70 -5.13 -13.75
C LEU A 155 -14.14 -4.87 -13.30
N ASN A 156 -14.47 -3.65 -12.88
CA ASN A 156 -15.79 -3.26 -12.37
C ASN A 156 -16.26 -4.09 -11.17
N ASN A 157 -15.31 -4.54 -10.34
CA ASN A 157 -15.57 -5.25 -9.09
C ASN A 157 -15.15 -4.40 -7.88
N GLY A 158 -15.88 -3.32 -7.65
CA GLY A 158 -15.63 -2.38 -6.56
C GLY A 158 -15.71 -3.01 -5.17
N ALA A 159 -16.50 -4.06 -5.00
CA ALA A 159 -16.62 -4.74 -3.70
C ALA A 159 -15.30 -5.43 -3.29
N VAL A 160 -14.66 -6.14 -4.20
CA VAL A 160 -13.36 -6.79 -3.94
C VAL A 160 -12.27 -5.72 -3.78
N SER A 161 -12.27 -4.69 -4.62
CA SER A 161 -11.34 -3.57 -4.50
C SER A 161 -11.46 -2.86 -3.13
N ALA A 162 -12.69 -2.55 -2.71
CA ALA A 162 -12.94 -1.96 -1.40
C ALA A 162 -12.53 -2.88 -0.24
N ALA A 163 -12.76 -4.20 -0.36
CA ALA A 163 -12.32 -5.16 0.64
C ALA A 163 -10.79 -5.19 0.76
N ILE A 164 -10.05 -5.23 -0.36
CA ILE A 164 -8.58 -5.18 -0.36
C ILE A 164 -8.10 -3.88 0.32
N SER A 165 -8.67 -2.74 -0.06
CA SER A 165 -8.32 -1.43 0.51
C SER A 165 -8.61 -1.38 2.02
N PHE A 166 -9.78 -1.81 2.46
CA PHE A 166 -10.17 -1.82 3.87
C PHE A 166 -9.26 -2.73 4.71
N LEU A 167 -9.06 -3.96 4.26
CA LEU A 167 -8.21 -4.93 4.98
C LEU A 167 -6.78 -4.40 5.09
N ARG A 168 -6.22 -3.91 4.00
CA ARG A 168 -4.85 -3.40 3.91
C ARG A 168 -4.63 -2.14 4.74
N THR A 169 -5.46 -1.12 4.51
CA THR A 169 -5.19 0.24 5.03
C THR A 169 -5.79 0.49 6.41
N LEU A 170 -6.73 -0.32 6.86
CA LEU A 170 -7.35 -0.15 8.17
C LEU A 170 -7.12 -1.37 9.06
N LEU A 171 -7.73 -2.52 8.74
CA LEU A 171 -7.78 -3.64 9.65
C LEU A 171 -6.39 -4.17 10.01
N PHE A 172 -5.61 -4.54 9.01
CA PHE A 172 -4.28 -5.12 9.24
C PHE A 172 -3.29 -4.09 9.81
N GLN A 173 -3.42 -2.82 9.45
CA GLN A 173 -2.61 -1.76 10.04
C GLN A 173 -2.91 -1.60 11.52
N ILE A 174 -4.17 -1.49 11.92
CA ILE A 174 -4.57 -1.37 13.34
C ILE A 174 -4.08 -2.57 14.14
N VAL A 175 -4.34 -3.79 13.64
CA VAL A 175 -3.90 -5.01 14.32
C VAL A 175 -2.38 -5.02 14.49
N SER A 176 -1.62 -4.74 13.42
CA SER A 176 -0.15 -4.77 13.48
C SER A 176 0.42 -3.69 14.42
N ILE A 177 -0.09 -2.47 14.38
CA ILE A 177 0.35 -1.36 15.24
C ILE A 177 0.13 -1.67 16.73
N LEU A 178 -0.95 -2.37 17.05
CA LEU A 178 -1.27 -2.69 18.44
C LEU A 178 -0.54 -3.95 18.93
N THR A 179 -0.32 -4.94 18.07
CA THR A 179 0.20 -6.25 18.49
C THR A 179 1.71 -6.38 18.35
N LEU A 180 2.31 -5.90 17.25
CA LEU A 180 3.74 -6.09 17.02
C LEU A 180 4.65 -5.44 18.08
N PRO A 181 4.40 -4.23 18.55
CA PRO A 181 5.21 -3.65 19.62
C PRO A 181 5.17 -4.48 20.92
N LEU A 182 4.08 -5.21 21.17
CA LEU A 182 3.96 -6.10 22.32
C LEU A 182 4.74 -7.41 22.15
N LEU A 183 4.89 -7.90 20.89
CA LEU A 183 5.53 -9.17 20.59
C LEU A 183 7.04 -9.07 20.38
N ILE A 184 7.50 -8.04 19.68
CA ILE A 184 8.90 -7.87 19.26
C ILE A 184 9.53 -6.57 19.77
N GLY A 185 8.86 -5.88 20.72
CA GLY A 185 9.36 -4.64 21.30
C GLY A 185 9.24 -3.43 20.39
N VAL A 186 10.07 -2.41 20.64
CA VAL A 186 9.95 -1.10 19.98
C VAL A 186 10.10 -1.13 18.47
N ASP A 187 10.85 -2.08 17.91
CA ASP A 187 10.97 -2.23 16.45
C ASP A 187 9.68 -2.72 15.78
N GLY A 188 8.78 -3.32 16.58
CA GLY A 188 7.48 -3.76 16.10
C GLY A 188 6.64 -2.65 15.50
N ILE A 189 6.81 -1.40 15.92
CA ILE A 189 6.07 -0.26 15.37
C ILE A 189 6.49 0.02 13.93
N TRP A 190 7.81 -0.05 13.62
CA TRP A 190 8.33 0.15 12.27
C TRP A 190 7.99 -1.00 11.33
N LEU A 191 7.96 -2.22 11.85
CA LEU A 191 7.59 -3.43 11.11
C LEU A 191 6.07 -3.61 10.97
N ALA A 192 5.25 -2.82 11.68
CA ALA A 192 3.80 -2.95 11.63
C ALA A 192 3.24 -2.78 10.21
N VAL A 193 3.79 -1.86 9.42
CA VAL A 193 3.41 -1.67 8.01
C VAL A 193 3.77 -2.89 7.18
N VAL A 194 4.97 -3.45 7.39
CA VAL A 194 5.44 -4.65 6.66
C VAL A 194 4.51 -5.83 6.90
N ALA A 195 4.15 -6.07 8.16
CA ALA A 195 3.25 -7.16 8.52
C ALA A 195 1.83 -6.94 7.95
N ALA A 196 1.32 -5.70 8.01
CA ALA A 196 0.03 -5.37 7.44
C ALA A 196 -0.01 -5.58 5.92
N GLU A 197 1.05 -5.15 5.21
CA GLU A 197 1.17 -5.36 3.76
C GLU A 197 1.34 -6.84 3.39
N ALA A 198 2.05 -7.62 4.22
CA ALA A 198 2.18 -9.06 4.01
C ALA A 198 0.83 -9.79 4.15
N MET A 199 0.07 -9.48 5.20
CA MET A 199 -1.28 -10.05 5.39
C MET A 199 -2.22 -9.63 4.25
N ALA A 200 -2.16 -8.36 3.82
CA ALA A 200 -2.93 -7.85 2.70
C ALA A 200 -2.57 -8.56 1.39
N LEU A 201 -1.28 -8.84 1.16
CA LEU A 201 -0.82 -9.55 -0.03
C LEU A 201 -1.40 -10.96 -0.13
N VAL A 202 -1.48 -11.68 0.99
CA VAL A 202 -2.13 -13.01 1.02
C VAL A 202 -3.60 -12.90 0.60
N CYS A 203 -4.33 -11.91 1.13
CA CYS A 203 -5.72 -11.67 0.74
C CYS A 203 -5.84 -11.26 -0.74
N THR A 204 -5.01 -10.33 -1.19
CA THR A 204 -4.99 -9.86 -2.59
C THR A 204 -4.70 -11.00 -3.56
N ALA A 205 -3.69 -11.83 -3.27
CA ALA A 205 -3.38 -13.02 -4.06
C ALA A 205 -4.55 -14.01 -4.06
N GLY A 206 -5.20 -14.23 -2.91
CA GLY A 206 -6.40 -15.05 -2.79
C GLY A 206 -7.53 -14.57 -3.71
N PHE A 207 -7.84 -13.27 -3.69
CA PHE A 207 -8.86 -12.69 -4.58
C PHE A 207 -8.47 -12.80 -6.07
N ILE A 208 -7.19 -12.58 -6.41
CA ILE A 208 -6.72 -12.77 -7.79
C ILE A 208 -6.90 -14.22 -8.22
N VAL A 209 -6.49 -15.19 -7.41
CA VAL A 209 -6.65 -16.62 -7.74
C VAL A 209 -8.13 -17.01 -7.83
N GLN A 210 -8.98 -16.52 -6.92
CA GLN A 210 -10.42 -16.80 -6.94
C GLN A 210 -11.10 -16.20 -8.18
N GLY A 211 -10.70 -14.98 -8.56
CA GLY A 211 -11.25 -14.25 -9.71
C GLY A 211 -10.88 -14.84 -11.07
N ARG A 212 -9.82 -15.68 -11.16
CA ARG A 212 -9.29 -16.20 -12.43
C ARG A 212 -10.32 -16.86 -13.32
N ARG A 213 -11.22 -17.66 -12.73
CA ARG A 213 -12.26 -18.38 -13.48
C ARG A 213 -13.36 -17.44 -13.96
N LYS A 214 -13.67 -16.41 -13.18
CA LYS A 214 -14.75 -15.46 -13.48
C LYS A 214 -14.35 -14.49 -14.60
N TYR A 215 -13.10 -14.03 -14.60
CA TYR A 215 -12.61 -12.98 -15.51
C TYR A 215 -11.69 -13.51 -16.62
N GLY A 216 -11.23 -14.75 -16.54
CA GLY A 216 -10.46 -15.42 -17.59
C GLY A 216 -9.04 -14.91 -17.80
N TYR A 217 -8.41 -14.25 -16.80
CA TYR A 217 -7.07 -13.68 -16.91
C TYR A 217 -5.94 -14.61 -16.40
N MET A 218 -6.24 -15.89 -16.15
CA MET A 218 -5.26 -16.94 -15.83
C MET A 218 -5.62 -18.24 -16.57
#